data_c5cc6417d9aabd329d5d82bb001f57a8
#
_entry.id   c5cc6417d9aabd329d5d82bb001f57a8
#
_cell.length_a   1.000
_cell.length_b   1.000
_cell.length_c   1.000
_cell.angle_alpha   90.00
_cell.angle_beta   90.00
_cell.angle_gamma   90.00
#
_symmetry.space_group_name_H-M   'P 1'
#
loop_
_entity.id
_entity.type
_entity.pdbx_description
1 polymer ?
#
loop_
_entity_poly.entity_id
_entity_poly.type
_entity_poly.pdbx_seq_one_letter_code
_entity_poly.pdbx_strand_id
1 'polypeptide(L)'
;TGFDPFLIYPEYLLLLLNELNSSGAEAISINEQRIISTSEIRLAGNHIVINGEKFSRPFVFKVIGDGQTLQSAIQLRGGIVDLLNSNYIQVTIKKEEEITIAKYSGLVDFDYILSNEEQEQ
;
A
#
# COMPACT_ATOMS: atom_id res chain seq x y z
N THR A 1 -4.93 1.18 25.74
CA THR A 1 -4.63 0.05 25.94
C THR A 1 -5.60 -1.05 25.58
N GLY A 2 -6.01 -1.53 24.80
CA GLY A 2 -6.83 -2.59 24.37
C GLY A 2 -6.95 -2.60 22.87
N PHE A 3 -7.59 -3.58 22.40
CA PHE A 3 -7.82 -3.74 20.98
C PHE A 3 -8.91 -2.76 20.52
N ASP A 4 -8.64 -2.00 19.48
CA ASP A 4 -9.62 -1.12 18.86
C ASP A 4 -10.02 -1.75 17.54
N PRO A 5 -11.24 -2.31 17.41
CA PRO A 5 -11.63 -2.98 16.18
C PRO A 5 -11.80 -2.03 14.99
N PHE A 6 -11.83 -0.72 15.25
CA PHE A 6 -11.96 0.25 14.16
C PHE A 6 -10.64 0.80 13.71
N LEU A 7 -9.54 0.45 14.35
CA LEU A 7 -8.22 0.90 13.98
C LEU A 7 -7.52 -0.15 13.16
N ILE A 8 -6.96 0.26 12.01
CA ILE A 8 -6.14 -0.62 11.21
C ILE A 8 -4.69 -0.27 11.48
N TYR A 9 -3.91 -1.25 11.89
CA TYR A 9 -2.52 -1.04 12.24
C TYR A 9 -1.62 -1.12 11.00
N PRO A 10 -0.51 -0.39 10.99
CA PRO A 10 0.38 -0.39 9.83
C PRO A 10 0.87 -1.78 9.43
N GLU A 11 1.01 -2.69 10.41
CA GLU A 11 1.46 -4.04 10.14
C GLU A 11 0.58 -4.75 9.12
N TYR A 12 -0.73 -4.51 9.16
CA TYR A 12 -1.62 -5.16 8.20
C TYR A 12 -1.40 -4.62 6.79
N LEU A 13 -1.18 -3.32 6.68
CA LEU A 13 -0.90 -2.73 5.38
C LEU A 13 0.42 -3.22 4.83
N LEU A 14 1.44 -3.34 5.70
CA LEU A 14 2.75 -3.82 5.28
C LEU A 14 2.71 -5.28 4.85
N LEU A 15 1.94 -6.12 5.55
CA LEU A 15 1.80 -7.52 5.17
C LEU A 15 1.16 -7.62 3.78
N LEU A 16 0.13 -6.81 3.52
CA LEU A 16 -0.51 -6.83 2.22
C LEU A 16 0.42 -6.33 1.13
N LEU A 17 1.17 -5.27 1.40
CA LEU A 17 2.17 -4.76 0.46
C LEU A 17 3.20 -5.82 0.13
N ASN A 18 3.70 -6.51 1.14
CA ASN A 18 4.70 -7.55 0.94
C ASN A 18 4.17 -8.67 0.05
N GLU A 19 2.92 -9.08 0.29
CA GLU A 19 2.32 -10.13 -0.51
C GLU A 19 2.12 -9.68 -1.96
N LEU A 20 1.65 -8.46 -2.16
CA LEU A 20 1.45 -7.93 -3.50
C LEU A 20 2.77 -7.80 -4.25
N ASN A 21 3.80 -7.30 -3.58
CA ASN A 21 5.10 -7.14 -4.20
C ASN A 21 5.71 -8.49 -4.58
N SER A 22 5.59 -9.48 -3.72
CA SER A 22 6.14 -10.81 -4.03
C SER A 22 5.33 -11.52 -5.12
N SER A 23 4.13 -11.05 -5.39
CA SER A 23 3.28 -11.62 -6.41
C SER A 23 3.34 -10.88 -7.74
N GLY A 24 4.27 -9.94 -7.88
CA GLY A 24 4.54 -9.29 -9.15
C GLY A 24 3.87 -7.96 -9.37
N ALA A 25 3.45 -7.27 -8.30
CA ALA A 25 2.88 -5.94 -8.46
C ALA A 25 3.93 -5.00 -9.05
N GLU A 26 3.50 -4.24 -10.06
CA GLU A 26 4.40 -3.30 -10.74
C GLU A 26 4.32 -1.92 -10.12
N ALA A 27 3.17 -1.56 -9.58
CA ALA A 27 2.99 -0.29 -8.89
C ALA A 27 1.83 -0.44 -7.92
N ILE A 28 1.93 0.22 -6.77
CA ILE A 28 0.91 0.17 -5.73
C ILE A 28 0.71 1.57 -5.19
N SER A 29 -0.56 1.94 -4.96
CA SER A 29 -0.87 3.12 -4.15
C SER A 29 -1.84 2.74 -3.05
N ILE A 30 -1.80 3.50 -1.97
CA ILE A 30 -2.75 3.39 -0.86
C ILE A 30 -3.36 4.77 -0.70
N ASN A 31 -4.67 4.87 -0.87
CA ASN A 31 -5.40 6.14 -0.77
C ASN A 31 -4.74 7.23 -1.62
N GLU A 32 -4.40 6.88 -2.87
CA GLU A 32 -3.79 7.76 -3.87
C GLU A 32 -2.34 8.14 -3.56
N GLN A 33 -1.74 7.56 -2.52
CA GLN A 33 -0.33 7.76 -2.23
C GLN A 33 0.47 6.61 -2.83
N ARG A 34 1.31 6.91 -3.83
CA ARG A 34 2.14 5.90 -4.46
C ARG A 34 3.18 5.39 -3.49
N ILE A 35 3.29 4.09 -3.38
CA ILE A 35 4.22 3.46 -2.45
C ILE A 35 5.51 3.16 -3.18
N ILE A 36 6.61 3.64 -2.65
CA ILE A 36 7.95 3.34 -3.14
C ILE A 36 8.76 2.77 -1.98
N SER A 37 9.99 2.36 -2.26
CA SER A 37 10.78 1.67 -1.24
C SER A 37 11.06 2.52 -0.01
N THR A 38 11.04 3.84 -0.15
CA THR A 38 11.28 4.75 0.96
C THR A 38 10.00 5.36 1.52
N SER A 39 8.84 4.87 1.10
CA SER A 39 7.57 5.41 1.60
C SER A 39 7.43 5.18 3.10
N GLU A 40 6.92 6.19 3.78
CA GLU A 40 6.65 6.09 5.20
C GLU A 40 5.25 5.55 5.41
N ILE A 41 5.12 4.55 6.29
CA ILE A 41 3.82 4.05 6.74
C ILE A 41 3.97 3.83 8.24
N ARG A 42 3.29 4.65 9.05
CA ARG A 42 3.42 4.56 10.50
C ARG A 42 2.13 4.96 11.19
N LEU A 43 2.00 4.51 12.42
CA LEU A 43 0.86 4.88 13.25
C LEU A 43 1.13 6.22 13.93
N ALA A 44 0.15 7.10 13.91
CA ALA A 44 0.22 8.38 14.59
C ALA A 44 -1.13 8.63 15.26
N GLY A 45 -1.17 8.39 16.56
CA GLY A 45 -2.43 8.42 17.29
C GLY A 45 -3.34 7.30 16.79
N ASN A 46 -4.53 7.66 16.32
CA ASN A 46 -5.43 6.69 15.72
C ASN A 46 -5.51 6.83 14.20
N HIS A 47 -4.47 7.39 13.60
CA HIS A 47 -4.37 7.52 12.15
C HIS A 47 -3.13 6.80 11.67
N ILE A 48 -3.10 6.49 10.38
CA ILE A 48 -1.91 5.98 9.73
C ILE A 48 -1.36 7.08 8.82
N VAL A 49 -0.07 7.36 8.96
CA VAL A 49 0.62 8.33 8.10
C VAL A 49 1.24 7.57 6.95
N ILE A 50 0.91 7.99 5.73
CA ILE A 50 1.47 7.41 4.51
C ILE A 50 2.03 8.56 3.70
N ASN A 51 3.34 8.52 3.43
CA ASN A 51 4.04 9.57 2.69
C ASN A 51 3.78 10.94 3.30
N GLY A 52 3.73 11.02 4.62
CA GLY A 52 3.56 12.29 5.33
C GLY A 52 2.13 12.75 5.51
N GLU A 53 1.15 12.04 4.99
CA GLU A 53 -0.26 12.42 5.12
C GLU A 53 -1.00 11.44 6.01
N LYS A 54 -1.96 11.94 6.77
CA LYS A 54 -2.72 11.13 7.71
C LYS A 54 -3.96 10.56 7.04
N PHE A 55 -4.21 9.29 7.32
CA PHE A 55 -5.39 8.60 6.80
C PHE A 55 -6.01 7.75 7.88
N SER A 56 -7.31 7.55 7.75
CA SER A 56 -8.01 6.54 8.51
C SER A 56 -8.80 5.69 7.53
N ARG A 57 -9.32 4.57 8.00
CA ARG A 57 -10.04 3.67 7.10
C ARG A 57 -11.23 4.36 6.44
N PRO A 58 -11.63 3.91 5.26
CA PRO A 58 -11.12 2.73 4.59
C PRO A 58 -9.80 3.00 3.89
N PHE A 59 -9.03 1.93 3.66
CA PHE A 59 -7.79 2.02 2.90
C PHE A 59 -8.02 1.36 1.54
N VAL A 60 -7.75 2.13 0.49
CA VAL A 60 -7.97 1.68 -0.88
C VAL A 60 -6.63 1.45 -1.54
N PHE A 61 -6.34 0.19 -1.83
CA PHE A 61 -5.12 -0.17 -2.57
C PHE A 61 -5.45 -0.22 -4.05
N LYS A 62 -4.64 0.46 -4.84
CA LYS A 62 -4.65 0.30 -6.30
C LYS A 62 -3.36 -0.38 -6.68
N VAL A 63 -3.48 -1.46 -7.46
CA VAL A 63 -2.34 -2.30 -7.77
C VAL A 63 -2.32 -2.57 -9.25
N ILE A 64 -1.18 -2.32 -9.88
CA ILE A 64 -0.98 -2.60 -11.29
C ILE A 64 -0.13 -3.85 -11.42
N GLY A 65 -0.57 -4.78 -12.25
CA GLY A 65 0.10 -6.05 -12.47
C GLY A 65 -0.85 -7.03 -13.10
N ASP A 66 -0.47 -8.31 -13.10
CA ASP A 66 -1.37 -9.35 -13.61
C ASP A 66 -2.46 -9.60 -12.56
N GLY A 67 -3.67 -9.11 -12.86
CA GLY A 67 -4.78 -9.15 -11.91
C GLY A 67 -5.12 -10.56 -11.44
N GLN A 68 -5.07 -11.54 -12.34
CA GLN A 68 -5.39 -12.92 -11.95
C GLN A 68 -4.36 -13.46 -10.95
N THR A 69 -3.09 -13.24 -11.24
CA THR A 69 -2.02 -13.70 -10.35
C THR A 69 -2.09 -12.99 -9.00
N LEU A 70 -2.30 -11.68 -9.01
CA LEU A 70 -2.37 -10.91 -7.77
C LEU A 70 -3.56 -11.34 -6.92
N GLN A 71 -4.72 -11.48 -7.55
CA GLN A 71 -5.92 -11.87 -6.82
C GLN A 71 -5.77 -13.27 -6.24
N SER A 72 -5.24 -14.20 -7.02
CA SER A 72 -5.04 -15.57 -6.54
C SER A 72 -4.11 -15.62 -5.34
N ALA A 73 -3.05 -14.81 -5.38
CA ALA A 73 -2.06 -14.81 -4.30
C ALA A 73 -2.67 -14.31 -2.99
N ILE A 74 -3.42 -13.21 -3.03
CA ILE A 74 -3.94 -12.65 -1.78
C ILE A 74 -5.15 -13.42 -1.25
N GLN A 75 -5.82 -14.19 -2.10
CA GLN A 75 -6.98 -14.97 -1.70
C GLN A 75 -6.66 -16.43 -1.37
N LEU A 76 -5.39 -16.78 -1.31
CA LEU A 76 -5.02 -18.12 -0.90
C LEU A 76 -5.58 -18.45 0.46
N ARG A 77 -6.08 -19.68 0.62
CA ARG A 77 -6.61 -20.12 1.90
C ARG A 77 -5.51 -20.03 2.96
N GLY A 78 -5.82 -19.41 4.08
CA GLY A 78 -4.85 -19.18 5.14
C GLY A 78 -3.88 -18.06 4.86
N GLY A 79 -4.07 -17.32 3.76
CA GLY A 79 -3.19 -16.22 3.42
C GLY A 79 -3.63 -14.89 3.96
N ILE A 80 -3.24 -13.81 3.27
CA ILE A 80 -3.38 -12.46 3.82
C ILE A 80 -4.84 -12.03 3.98
N VAL A 81 -5.71 -12.35 3.03
CA VAL A 81 -7.12 -11.96 3.15
C VAL A 81 -7.78 -12.69 4.32
N ASP A 82 -7.49 -13.98 4.48
CA ASP A 82 -8.02 -14.73 5.62
C ASP A 82 -7.51 -14.16 6.94
N LEU A 83 -6.25 -13.78 7.00
CA LEU A 83 -5.69 -13.17 8.20
C LEU A 83 -6.41 -11.86 8.53
N LEU A 84 -6.62 -11.01 7.53
CA LEU A 84 -7.29 -9.74 7.75
C LEU A 84 -8.72 -9.95 8.22
N ASN A 85 -9.43 -10.88 7.58
CA ASN A 85 -10.80 -11.18 7.98
C ASN A 85 -10.88 -11.74 9.41
N SER A 86 -9.88 -12.51 9.82
CA SER A 86 -9.82 -13.03 11.19
C SER A 86 -9.65 -11.93 12.21
N ASN A 87 -9.14 -10.78 11.78
CA ASN A 87 -8.93 -9.63 12.64
C ASN A 87 -9.99 -8.55 12.40
N TYR A 88 -11.16 -8.97 11.90
CA TYR A 88 -12.31 -8.10 11.70
C TYR A 88 -12.07 -7.01 10.66
N ILE A 89 -11.17 -7.26 9.72
CA ILE A 89 -10.92 -6.33 8.62
C ILE A 89 -11.56 -6.91 7.37
N GLN A 90 -12.54 -6.20 6.86
CA GLN A 90 -13.25 -6.65 5.66
C GLN A 90 -12.46 -6.23 4.43
N VAL A 91 -12.28 -7.18 3.51
CA VAL A 91 -11.52 -6.94 2.29
C VAL A 91 -12.44 -7.15 1.10
N THR A 92 -12.49 -6.15 0.21
CA THR A 92 -13.24 -6.23 -1.04
C THR A 92 -12.26 -6.10 -2.19
N ILE A 93 -12.33 -7.01 -3.15
CA ILE A 93 -11.40 -7.04 -4.26
C ILE A 93 -12.16 -6.85 -5.57
N LYS A 94 -11.67 -5.94 -6.41
CA LYS A 94 -12.23 -5.71 -7.73
C LYS A 94 -11.09 -5.73 -8.75
N LYS A 95 -11.31 -6.39 -9.88
CA LYS A 95 -10.40 -6.31 -11.00
C LYS A 95 -10.91 -5.31 -12.00
N GLU A 96 -10.03 -4.45 -12.47
CA GLU A 96 -10.34 -3.42 -13.44
C GLU A 96 -9.41 -3.57 -14.62
N GLU A 97 -9.90 -3.25 -15.81
CA GLU A 97 -9.05 -3.33 -16.99
C GLU A 97 -7.98 -2.25 -16.99
N GLU A 98 -8.29 -1.09 -16.42
CA GLU A 98 -7.32 0.01 -16.34
C GLU A 98 -7.35 0.60 -14.96
N ILE A 99 -6.15 0.82 -14.42
CA ILE A 99 -5.99 1.46 -13.12
C ILE A 99 -4.88 2.50 -13.27
N THR A 100 -5.14 3.70 -12.76
CA THR A 100 -4.16 4.77 -12.80
C THR A 100 -3.63 5.01 -11.40
N ILE A 101 -2.31 5.08 -11.27
CA ILE A 101 -1.66 5.36 -10.00
C ILE A 101 -0.80 6.60 -10.21
N ALA A 102 -0.98 7.60 -9.33
CA ALA A 102 -0.26 8.85 -9.43
C ALA A 102 1.22 8.66 -9.13
N LYS A 103 2.02 9.63 -9.51
CA LYS A 103 3.43 9.62 -9.16
C LYS A 103 3.59 9.85 -7.67
N TYR A 104 4.73 9.40 -7.13
CA TYR A 104 5.08 9.69 -5.76
C TYR A 104 5.20 11.20 -5.59
N SER A 105 4.55 11.74 -4.56
CA SER A 105 4.50 13.18 -4.35
C SER A 105 5.46 13.67 -3.29
N GLY A 106 6.15 12.78 -2.60
CA GLY A 106 7.09 13.19 -1.57
C GLY A 106 8.45 13.54 -2.15
N LEU A 107 9.36 14.00 -1.27
CA LEU A 107 10.72 14.29 -1.68
C LEU A 107 11.53 13.00 -1.79
N VAL A 108 12.36 12.95 -2.80
CA VAL A 108 13.27 11.83 -2.98
C VAL A 108 14.68 12.39 -3.05
N ASP A 109 15.48 12.11 -2.02
CA ASP A 109 16.79 12.74 -1.88
C ASP A 109 17.73 12.47 -3.04
N PHE A 110 17.59 11.36 -3.72
CA PHE A 110 18.50 11.07 -4.81
C PHE A 110 18.35 12.05 -5.97
N ASP A 111 17.30 12.84 -5.99
CA ASP A 111 17.19 13.88 -7.00
C ASP A 111 18.31 14.88 -6.93
N TYR A 112 18.80 15.13 -5.73
CA TYR A 112 19.89 16.06 -5.57
C TYR A 112 21.18 15.49 -6.09
N ILE A 113 21.25 14.20 -6.25
CA ILE A 113 22.40 13.55 -6.81
C ILE A 113 22.35 13.61 -8.31
N LEU A 114 21.16 13.46 -8.88
CA LEU A 114 20.99 13.42 -10.32
C LEU A 114 21.04 14.78 -10.95
N SER A 115 20.48 15.72 -10.31
CA SER A 115 20.35 17.00 -10.89
C SER A 115 21.63 17.71 -10.85
N ASN A 116 22.18 17.41 -10.76
CA ASN A 116 23.31 17.88 -10.94
C ASN A 116 23.82 17.19 -12.05
N GLU A 117 22.94 16.96 -12.54
CA GLU A 117 23.21 16.38 -13.31
C GLU A 117 22.32 16.23 -13.99
N GLU A 118 21.40 16.34 -14.07
CA GLU A 118 21.01 16.17 -14.46
C GLU A 118 20.20 16.25 -14.37
N GLN A 119 19.95 16.57 -14.38
CA GLN A 119 19.76 16.62 -14.22
C GLN A 119 19.22 16.57 -14.43
N GLU A 120 19.24 16.81 -14.43
CA GLU A 120 19.28 16.82 -14.59
C GLU A 120 18.58 16.74 -14.99
N GLN A 121 18.16 16.76 -15.30
CA GLN A 121 17.97 16.75 -15.54
C GLN A 121 17.73 16.84 -16.00
#